data_02001a4e2e4b9cde2096d84518546154
#
_entry.id   02001a4e2e4b9cde2096d84518546154
#
_cell.length_a   1.000
_cell.length_b   1.000
_cell.length_c   1.000
_cell.angle_alpha   90.00
_cell.angle_beta   90.00
_cell.angle_gamma   90.00
#
_symmetry.space_group_name_H-M   'P 1'
#
loop_
_entity.id
_entity.type
_entity.pdbx_description
1 polymer ?
#
loop_
_entity_poly.entity_id
_entity_poly.type
_entity_poly.pdbx_seq_one_letter_code
_entity_poly.pdbx_strand_id
1 'polypeptide(L)'
;GKNSDYYDDFANRTITRKVADRCYLPANRMMLELIRKYGKNFKVSFSISGMVIEQFREYAPEVIDSFKELVATGCVEILAETYSHSLASLVDEGEFKKQVKQHADLMKELFGVKPVTFRNTELIYSDEIGEMVARMGYKTMLTEGARHILGWKSPDYVYTNSINPKLKLLLKNFRLSDDIAFRFSDKGWDQWPLTADKYASWLNAADGEIVNLFMDYETLGEHQGGDTGIFDFIAALPAQIFASTNFEFLTPKEAAAKHQPVAPLHVPYPISWADEERDVTAWLGNELQNEAFEELYKMKNKVNALKDPVLTHDFDCLQASDHFYYMCTKLFSDGAIHQYFTPYDTPYEAFINYMNVLSDFIRRVEEETDRKMCRIRHRQMIKIKKKNRKKPGK
;
A
#
# COMPACT_ATOMS: atom_id res chain seq x y z
N GLY A 1 -9.29 22.68 21.96
CA GLY A 1 -9.43 22.05 20.71
C GLY A 1 -10.60 21.07 20.75
N LYS A 2 -11.58 21.25 19.91
CA LYS A 2 -12.60 20.22 19.70
C LYS A 2 -11.92 19.13 18.87
N ASN A 3 -11.73 17.95 19.44
CA ASN A 3 -11.45 16.75 18.66
C ASN A 3 -12.62 16.59 17.67
N SER A 4 -12.34 16.61 16.40
CA SER A 4 -13.30 16.19 15.39
C SER A 4 -13.48 14.68 15.56
N ASP A 5 -14.70 14.26 15.81
CA ASP A 5 -15.04 12.86 16.06
C ASP A 5 -15.26 12.13 14.72
N TYR A 6 -14.16 12.05 13.92
CA TYR A 6 -14.20 11.40 12.60
C TYR A 6 -13.84 9.92 12.66
N TYR A 7 -13.35 9.44 13.80
CA TYR A 7 -12.79 8.12 13.95
C TYR A 7 -13.65 7.26 14.87
N ASP A 8 -13.95 6.06 14.42
CA ASP A 8 -14.59 5.04 15.26
C ASP A 8 -13.51 4.24 16.01
N ASP A 9 -13.10 4.76 17.17
CA ASP A 9 -12.06 4.13 17.99
C ASP A 9 -12.43 2.71 18.43
N PHE A 10 -13.71 2.43 18.63
CA PHE A 10 -14.17 1.09 19.03
C PHE A 10 -14.01 0.10 17.88
N ALA A 11 -14.47 0.45 16.68
CA ALA A 11 -14.32 -0.38 15.49
C ALA A 11 -12.84 -0.56 15.12
N ASN A 12 -12.07 0.53 15.10
CA ASN A 12 -10.64 0.50 14.80
C ASN A 12 -9.87 -0.42 15.75
N ARG A 13 -10.11 -0.29 17.06
CA ARG A 13 -9.51 -1.17 18.07
C ARG A 13 -9.90 -2.62 17.86
N THR A 14 -11.19 -2.88 17.67
CA THR A 14 -11.73 -4.25 17.56
C THR A 14 -11.15 -4.95 16.33
N ILE A 15 -11.14 -4.28 15.19
CA ILE A 15 -10.61 -4.83 13.93
C ILE A 15 -9.10 -5.00 14.01
N THR A 16 -8.36 -3.99 14.46
CA THR A 16 -6.89 -4.06 14.56
C THR A 16 -6.46 -5.18 15.49
N ARG A 17 -7.09 -5.33 16.67
CA ARG A 17 -6.80 -6.43 17.59
C ARG A 17 -7.12 -7.79 16.99
N LYS A 18 -8.30 -7.94 16.37
CA LYS A 18 -8.71 -9.19 15.71
C LYS A 18 -7.66 -9.62 14.67
N VAL A 19 -7.26 -8.71 13.80
CA VAL A 19 -6.30 -9.02 12.72
C VAL A 19 -4.88 -9.22 13.29
N ALA A 20 -4.48 -8.47 14.30
CA ALA A 20 -3.21 -8.71 15.00
C ALA A 20 -3.12 -10.13 15.55
N ASP A 21 -4.17 -10.60 16.23
CA ASP A 21 -4.19 -11.91 16.87
C ASP A 21 -4.31 -13.06 15.88
N ARG A 22 -5.05 -12.89 14.80
CA ARG A 22 -5.30 -13.96 13.81
C ARG A 22 -4.25 -14.03 12.71
N CYS A 23 -3.69 -12.88 12.31
CA CYS A 23 -2.77 -12.76 11.18
C CYS A 23 -1.37 -12.33 11.63
N TYR A 24 -1.19 -11.06 12.00
CA TYR A 24 0.16 -10.47 12.08
C TYR A 24 1.07 -11.17 13.09
N LEU A 25 0.61 -11.42 14.30
CA LEU A 25 1.44 -12.05 15.33
C LEU A 25 1.77 -13.52 15.01
N PRO A 26 0.81 -14.39 14.65
CA PRO A 26 1.13 -15.77 14.30
C PRO A 26 1.94 -15.86 13.00
N ALA A 27 1.66 -15.05 11.99
CA ALA A 27 2.41 -15.04 10.74
C ALA A 27 3.85 -14.55 10.95
N ASN A 28 4.07 -13.46 11.71
CA ASN A 28 5.40 -12.95 12.02
C ASN A 28 6.22 -13.97 12.83
N ARG A 29 5.59 -14.69 13.76
CA ARG A 29 6.23 -15.78 14.51
C ARG A 29 6.68 -16.89 13.56
N MET A 30 5.79 -17.36 12.69
CA MET A 30 6.11 -18.39 11.69
C MET A 30 7.24 -17.94 10.76
N MET A 31 7.21 -16.71 10.25
CA MET A 31 8.28 -16.17 9.40
C MET A 31 9.62 -16.12 10.14
N LEU A 32 9.62 -15.72 11.41
CA LEU A 32 10.81 -15.69 12.24
C LEU A 32 11.39 -17.09 12.47
N GLU A 33 10.53 -18.09 12.69
CA GLU A 33 10.94 -19.51 12.82
C GLU A 33 11.54 -20.03 11.52
N LEU A 34 10.96 -19.72 10.37
CA LEU A 34 11.50 -20.07 9.06
C LEU A 34 12.86 -19.42 8.82
N ILE A 35 13.02 -18.14 9.15
CA ILE A 35 14.31 -17.45 9.05
C ILE A 35 15.33 -18.09 9.99
N ARG A 36 14.96 -18.42 11.22
CA ARG A 36 15.86 -19.11 12.17
C ARG A 36 16.29 -20.48 11.67
N LYS A 37 15.39 -21.21 11.03
CA LYS A 37 15.65 -22.54 10.49
C LYS A 37 16.54 -22.52 9.26
N TYR A 38 16.31 -21.60 8.32
CA TYR A 38 16.98 -21.58 7.00
C TYR A 38 18.05 -20.47 6.87
N GLY A 39 18.12 -19.55 7.84
CA GLY A 39 19.05 -18.44 7.81
C GLY A 39 18.84 -17.56 6.57
N LYS A 40 19.93 -17.15 5.96
CA LYS A 40 19.92 -16.30 4.74
C LYS A 40 19.32 -16.95 3.50
N ASN A 41 18.99 -18.24 3.55
CA ASN A 41 18.36 -18.92 2.44
C ASN A 41 16.84 -18.69 2.38
N PHE A 42 16.22 -18.17 3.44
CA PHE A 42 14.81 -17.80 3.43
C PHE A 42 14.66 -16.30 3.67
N LYS A 43 14.01 -15.62 2.75
CA LYS A 43 13.85 -14.17 2.76
C LYS A 43 12.44 -13.79 2.36
N VAL A 44 11.98 -12.68 2.93
CA VAL A 44 10.65 -12.11 2.64
C VAL A 44 10.75 -10.58 2.57
N SER A 45 9.71 -9.94 2.08
CA SER A 45 9.59 -8.48 2.08
C SER A 45 8.19 -8.05 2.48
N PHE A 46 8.10 -6.88 3.11
CA PHE A 46 6.85 -6.31 3.58
C PHE A 46 6.68 -4.88 3.11
N SER A 47 5.46 -4.56 2.67
CA SER A 47 4.96 -3.21 2.48
C SER A 47 3.99 -2.92 3.62
N ILE A 48 4.25 -1.89 4.42
CA ILE A 48 3.50 -1.57 5.64
C ILE A 48 3.20 -0.08 5.60
N SER A 49 1.95 0.30 5.43
CA SER A 49 1.57 1.72 5.32
C SER A 49 1.76 2.49 6.64
N GLY A 50 1.90 3.82 6.54
CA GLY A 50 1.97 4.68 7.71
C GLY A 50 0.69 4.62 8.54
N MET A 51 -0.47 4.55 7.89
CA MET A 51 -1.77 4.48 8.56
C MET A 51 -1.91 3.23 9.42
N VAL A 52 -1.51 2.06 8.91
CA VAL A 52 -1.57 0.83 9.71
C VAL A 52 -0.59 0.86 10.88
N ILE A 53 0.56 1.50 10.71
CA ILE A 53 1.52 1.70 11.81
C ILE A 53 0.93 2.58 12.91
N GLU A 54 0.15 3.61 12.57
CA GLU A 54 -0.56 4.42 13.58
C GLU A 54 -1.56 3.57 14.36
N GLN A 55 -2.32 2.73 13.68
CA GLN A 55 -3.25 1.79 14.31
C GLN A 55 -2.54 0.77 15.20
N PHE A 56 -1.39 0.26 14.77
CA PHE A 56 -0.58 -0.63 15.61
C PHE A 56 -0.06 0.09 16.85
N ARG A 57 0.44 1.33 16.73
CA ARG A 57 0.92 2.12 17.87
C ARG A 57 -0.17 2.28 18.93
N GLU A 58 -1.40 2.49 18.49
CA GLU A 58 -2.53 2.75 19.38
C GLU A 58 -3.13 1.46 19.96
N TYR A 59 -3.29 0.42 19.14
CA TYR A 59 -4.13 -0.73 19.51
C TYR A 59 -3.36 -2.06 19.63
N ALA A 60 -2.19 -2.20 19.00
CA ALA A 60 -1.43 -3.46 18.95
C ALA A 60 0.09 -3.22 18.81
N PRO A 61 0.74 -2.50 19.75
CA PRO A 61 2.15 -2.12 19.62
C PRO A 61 3.11 -3.31 19.50
N GLU A 62 2.75 -4.48 20.05
CA GLU A 62 3.52 -5.71 19.94
C GLU A 62 3.67 -6.21 18.50
N VAL A 63 2.78 -5.82 17.57
CA VAL A 63 2.92 -6.13 16.14
C VAL A 63 4.14 -5.40 15.58
N ILE A 64 4.35 -4.12 15.94
CA ILE A 64 5.54 -3.36 15.51
C ILE A 64 6.81 -4.04 16.04
N ASP A 65 6.80 -4.47 17.29
CA ASP A 65 7.98 -5.13 17.89
C ASP A 65 8.28 -6.46 17.18
N SER A 66 7.25 -7.23 16.81
CA SER A 66 7.43 -8.46 16.03
C SER A 66 8.02 -8.22 14.64
N PHE A 67 7.63 -7.12 13.96
CA PHE A 67 8.27 -6.72 12.70
C PHE A 67 9.72 -6.25 12.90
N LYS A 68 10.03 -5.55 14.00
CA LYS A 68 11.42 -5.19 14.32
C LYS A 68 12.31 -6.42 14.49
N GLU A 69 11.82 -7.47 15.17
CA GLU A 69 12.55 -8.74 15.28
C GLU A 69 12.84 -9.36 13.92
N LEU A 70 11.85 -9.38 13.03
CA LEU A 70 12.00 -9.86 11.67
C LEU A 70 13.06 -9.07 10.89
N VAL A 71 12.98 -7.74 10.91
CA VAL A 71 13.95 -6.86 10.21
C VAL A 71 15.35 -7.02 10.76
N ALA A 72 15.51 -7.18 12.08
CA ALA A 72 16.80 -7.37 12.74
C ALA A 72 17.55 -8.64 12.29
N THR A 73 16.86 -9.63 11.71
CA THR A 73 17.49 -10.84 11.14
C THR A 73 18.35 -10.56 9.90
N GLY A 74 18.13 -9.44 9.21
CA GLY A 74 18.74 -9.13 7.92
C GLY A 74 18.23 -9.95 6.73
N CYS A 75 17.14 -10.71 6.93
CA CYS A 75 16.47 -11.52 5.90
C CYS A 75 15.17 -10.90 5.40
N VAL A 76 14.85 -9.69 5.84
CA VAL A 76 13.61 -8.98 5.50
C VAL A 76 13.93 -7.66 4.82
N GLU A 77 13.24 -7.38 3.71
CA GLU A 77 13.25 -6.05 3.08
C GLU A 77 11.93 -5.33 3.35
N ILE A 78 12.02 -4.12 3.90
CA ILE A 78 10.87 -3.21 4.00
C ILE A 78 10.80 -2.38 2.74
N LEU A 79 9.63 -2.37 2.11
CA LEU A 79 9.36 -1.66 0.87
C LEU A 79 8.91 -0.22 1.15
N ALA A 80 9.15 0.68 0.22
CA ALA A 80 8.57 2.02 0.23
C ALA A 80 7.19 2.00 -0.40
N GLU A 81 6.30 2.81 0.15
CA GLU A 81 4.96 3.08 -0.39
C GLU A 81 4.49 4.49 -0.05
N THR A 82 3.23 4.84 -0.34
CA THR A 82 2.59 6.06 0.15
C THR A 82 2.24 5.91 1.63
N TYR A 83 2.42 6.98 2.42
CA TYR A 83 2.13 6.94 3.87
C TYR A 83 0.70 6.54 4.18
N SER A 84 -0.25 7.13 3.46
CA SER A 84 -1.69 6.96 3.68
C SER A 84 -2.31 5.80 2.89
N HIS A 85 -1.50 4.97 2.21
CA HIS A 85 -2.03 4.00 1.24
C HIS A 85 -2.98 4.67 0.24
N SER A 86 -2.54 5.79 -0.33
CA SER A 86 -3.36 6.71 -1.11
C SER A 86 -3.22 6.53 -2.61
N LEU A 87 -4.16 7.10 -3.34
CA LEU A 87 -4.14 7.18 -4.81
C LEU A 87 -3.42 8.44 -5.33
N ALA A 88 -2.58 9.08 -4.51
CA ALA A 88 -1.91 10.33 -4.85
C ALA A 88 -1.08 10.26 -6.13
N SER A 89 -0.54 9.10 -6.49
CA SER A 89 0.20 8.88 -7.73
C SER A 89 -0.62 9.12 -9.00
N LEU A 90 -1.96 9.09 -8.90
CA LEU A 90 -2.89 9.30 -10.02
C LEU A 90 -3.28 10.76 -10.24
N VAL A 91 -3.03 11.64 -9.25
CA VAL A 91 -3.59 13.00 -9.27
C VAL A 91 -2.57 14.11 -9.01
N ASP A 92 -1.59 13.88 -8.15
CA ASP A 92 -0.66 14.93 -7.73
C ASP A 92 0.72 14.40 -7.36
N GLU A 93 1.69 14.68 -8.24
CA GLU A 93 3.09 14.27 -8.04
C GLU A 93 3.69 14.84 -6.75
N GLY A 94 3.31 16.07 -6.36
CA GLY A 94 3.83 16.73 -5.16
C GLY A 94 3.36 16.04 -3.88
N GLU A 95 2.07 15.70 -3.79
CA GLU A 95 1.50 14.96 -2.67
C GLU A 95 2.03 13.52 -2.63
N PHE A 96 2.13 12.87 -3.79
CA PHE A 96 2.73 11.55 -3.91
C PHE A 96 4.15 11.51 -3.33
N LYS A 97 5.03 12.44 -3.76
CA LYS A 97 6.40 12.55 -3.25
C LYS A 97 6.45 12.84 -1.75
N LYS A 98 5.56 13.70 -1.25
CA LYS A 98 5.45 14.03 0.18
C LYS A 98 5.16 12.79 0.99
N GLN A 99 4.15 12.00 0.61
CA GLN A 99 3.77 10.79 1.32
C GLN A 99 4.83 9.69 1.26
N VAL A 100 5.46 9.49 0.10
CA VAL A 100 6.58 8.54 -0.04
C VAL A 100 7.74 8.92 0.87
N LYS A 101 8.08 10.21 0.95
CA LYS A 101 9.12 10.67 1.88
C LYS A 101 8.72 10.47 3.34
N GLN A 102 7.49 10.81 3.71
CA GLN A 102 6.96 10.63 5.06
C GLN A 102 7.02 9.16 5.48
N HIS A 103 6.62 8.26 4.59
CA HIS A 103 6.73 6.82 4.81
C HIS A 103 8.17 6.36 4.98
N ALA A 104 9.08 6.77 4.11
CA ALA A 104 10.50 6.40 4.19
C ALA A 104 11.16 6.90 5.50
N ASP A 105 10.79 8.10 5.95
CA ASP A 105 11.25 8.65 7.23
C ASP A 105 10.72 7.82 8.42
N LEU A 106 9.45 7.39 8.37
CA LEU A 106 8.85 6.51 9.37
C LEU A 106 9.53 5.14 9.42
N MET A 107 9.79 4.51 8.27
CA MET A 107 10.49 3.22 8.22
C MET A 107 11.90 3.32 8.78
N LYS A 108 12.59 4.42 8.54
CA LYS A 108 13.91 4.68 9.13
C LYS A 108 13.84 4.86 10.65
N GLU A 109 12.81 5.56 11.12
CA GLU A 109 12.60 5.76 12.57
C GLU A 109 12.35 4.42 13.28
N LEU A 110 11.43 3.60 12.74
CA LEU A 110 10.99 2.37 13.41
C LEU A 110 11.94 1.20 13.26
N PHE A 111 12.49 1.01 12.06
CA PHE A 111 13.26 -0.18 11.71
C PHE A 111 14.74 0.11 11.43
N GLY A 112 15.15 1.37 11.44
CA GLY A 112 16.54 1.76 11.13
C GLY A 112 16.92 1.58 9.66
N VAL A 113 15.98 1.26 8.78
CA VAL A 113 16.21 0.98 7.37
C VAL A 113 15.65 2.07 6.46
N LYS A 114 16.35 2.37 5.37
CA LYS A 114 15.84 3.23 4.31
C LYS A 114 15.35 2.32 3.18
N PRO A 115 14.06 2.30 2.86
CA PRO A 115 13.53 1.51 1.76
C PRO A 115 14.18 1.89 0.42
N VAL A 116 14.47 0.90 -0.41
CA VAL A 116 15.12 1.08 -1.72
C VAL A 116 14.33 0.50 -2.89
N THR A 117 13.35 -0.33 -2.59
CA THR A 117 12.37 -0.87 -3.52
C THR A 117 11.02 -0.24 -3.27
N PHE A 118 10.28 0.07 -4.31
CA PHE A 118 8.98 0.73 -4.24
C PHE A 118 7.84 -0.22 -4.58
N ARG A 119 6.78 -0.18 -3.77
CA ARG A 119 5.48 -0.81 -4.05
C ARG A 119 4.42 0.26 -3.92
N ASN A 120 3.77 0.63 -5.03
CA ASN A 120 2.69 1.60 -4.97
C ASN A 120 1.42 0.98 -4.39
N THR A 121 0.54 1.82 -3.85
CA THR A 121 -0.82 1.46 -3.43
C THR A 121 -1.46 0.55 -4.48
N GLU A 122 -1.98 -0.63 -4.03
CA GLU A 122 -2.70 -1.58 -4.89
C GLU A 122 -1.94 -2.05 -6.14
N LEU A 123 -0.61 -2.04 -6.09
CA LEU A 123 0.29 -2.28 -7.23
C LEU A 123 0.01 -1.36 -8.42
N ILE A 124 -0.59 -0.18 -8.19
CA ILE A 124 -0.91 0.78 -9.26
C ILE A 124 0.38 1.22 -9.94
N TYR A 125 0.40 1.06 -11.25
CA TYR A 125 1.55 1.36 -12.09
C TYR A 125 1.11 1.87 -13.46
N SER A 126 1.86 2.84 -13.98
CA SER A 126 1.96 3.21 -15.40
C SER A 126 3.38 3.63 -15.70
N ASP A 127 3.71 3.80 -16.97
CA ASP A 127 5.02 4.29 -17.37
C ASP A 127 5.38 5.62 -16.70
N GLU A 128 4.42 6.54 -16.60
CA GLU A 128 4.58 7.84 -15.95
C GLU A 128 4.79 7.73 -14.44
N ILE A 129 4.03 6.85 -13.77
CA ILE A 129 4.23 6.58 -12.33
C ILE A 129 5.61 5.99 -12.09
N GLY A 130 6.04 5.04 -12.92
CA GLY A 130 7.38 4.47 -12.85
C GLY A 130 8.47 5.53 -13.05
N GLU A 131 8.29 6.47 -13.97
CA GLU A 131 9.21 7.60 -14.17
C GLU A 131 9.28 8.51 -12.94
N MET A 132 8.13 8.82 -12.31
CA MET A 132 8.11 9.58 -11.04
C MET A 132 8.89 8.85 -9.93
N VAL A 133 8.70 7.55 -9.80
CA VAL A 133 9.38 6.70 -8.81
C VAL A 133 10.90 6.66 -9.08
N ALA A 134 11.31 6.50 -10.34
CA ALA A 134 12.71 6.54 -10.73
C ALA A 134 13.38 7.89 -10.40
N ARG A 135 12.67 9.02 -10.63
CA ARG A 135 13.16 10.36 -10.28
C ARG A 135 13.29 10.58 -8.78
N MET A 136 12.52 9.85 -7.95
CA MET A 136 12.71 9.84 -6.50
C MET A 136 13.93 9.03 -6.04
N GLY A 137 14.62 8.32 -6.97
CA GLY A 137 15.86 7.58 -6.72
C GLY A 137 15.67 6.09 -6.46
N TYR A 138 14.45 5.56 -6.56
CA TYR A 138 14.22 4.11 -6.51
C TYR A 138 14.72 3.45 -7.80
N LYS A 139 15.22 2.22 -7.66
CA LYS A 139 15.76 1.45 -8.79
C LYS A 139 14.95 0.20 -9.11
N THR A 140 14.04 -0.16 -8.21
CA THR A 140 13.20 -1.35 -8.33
C THR A 140 11.79 -0.98 -7.89
N MET A 141 10.79 -1.43 -8.65
CA MET A 141 9.39 -1.25 -8.34
C MET A 141 8.63 -2.56 -8.59
N LEU A 142 7.68 -2.86 -7.69
CA LEU A 142 6.76 -3.98 -7.83
C LEU A 142 5.52 -3.51 -8.59
N THR A 143 4.99 -4.35 -9.48
CA THR A 143 3.75 -4.09 -10.20
C THR A 143 3.01 -5.39 -10.52
N GLU A 144 1.79 -5.28 -11.02
CA GLU A 144 0.99 -6.41 -11.49
C GLU A 144 1.54 -6.97 -12.82
N GLY A 145 1.48 -8.28 -12.99
CA GLY A 145 1.74 -8.96 -14.26
C GLY A 145 0.48 -9.06 -15.11
N ALA A 146 -0.17 -7.93 -15.39
CA ALA A 146 -1.45 -7.89 -16.09
C ALA A 146 -1.36 -8.51 -17.49
N ARG A 147 -2.22 -9.52 -17.76
CA ARG A 147 -2.18 -10.31 -19.02
C ARG A 147 -2.33 -9.44 -20.27
N HIS A 148 -3.21 -8.44 -20.24
CA HIS A 148 -3.46 -7.56 -21.39
C HIS A 148 -2.26 -6.63 -21.70
N ILE A 149 -1.39 -6.38 -20.72
CA ILE A 149 -0.13 -5.65 -20.91
C ILE A 149 0.98 -6.59 -21.38
N LEU A 150 1.07 -7.75 -20.77
CA LEU A 150 2.11 -8.74 -21.09
C LEU A 150 1.91 -9.37 -22.49
N GLY A 151 0.65 -9.61 -22.89
CA GLY A 151 0.37 -10.37 -24.10
C GLY A 151 0.93 -11.78 -24.02
N TRP A 152 1.92 -12.08 -24.85
CA TRP A 152 2.62 -13.38 -24.87
C TRP A 152 3.82 -13.44 -23.89
N LYS A 153 4.21 -12.32 -23.29
CA LYS A 153 5.36 -12.25 -22.35
C LYS A 153 5.00 -12.92 -21.02
N SER A 154 5.99 -13.45 -20.33
CA SER A 154 5.83 -14.01 -19.00
C SER A 154 6.07 -12.95 -17.91
N PRO A 155 5.35 -12.97 -16.77
CA PRO A 155 5.66 -12.15 -15.61
C PRO A 155 6.94 -12.60 -14.88
N ASP A 156 7.47 -13.78 -15.23
CA ASP A 156 8.55 -14.45 -14.50
C ASP A 156 9.96 -14.02 -14.99
N TYR A 157 10.05 -12.79 -15.50
CA TYR A 157 11.29 -12.10 -15.86
C TYR A 157 11.33 -10.69 -15.29
N VAL A 158 12.52 -10.12 -15.19
CA VAL A 158 12.71 -8.72 -14.84
C VAL A 158 12.51 -7.85 -16.08
N TYR A 159 11.77 -6.77 -15.94
CA TYR A 159 11.55 -5.75 -16.98
C TYR A 159 12.13 -4.41 -16.55
N THR A 160 12.07 -3.42 -17.45
CA THR A 160 12.33 -2.02 -17.10
C THR A 160 11.14 -1.13 -17.41
N ASN A 161 11.05 -0.01 -16.73
CA ASN A 161 10.14 1.06 -17.14
C ASN A 161 10.48 1.53 -18.56
N SER A 162 9.47 1.78 -19.39
CA SER A 162 9.68 2.12 -20.80
C SER A 162 10.22 3.54 -21.01
N ILE A 163 9.95 4.46 -20.07
CA ILE A 163 10.45 5.84 -20.11
C ILE A 163 11.82 5.92 -19.44
N ASN A 164 12.00 5.27 -18.29
CA ASN A 164 13.26 5.30 -17.54
C ASN A 164 13.82 3.90 -17.31
N PRO A 165 14.70 3.40 -18.20
CA PRO A 165 15.21 2.04 -18.12
C PRO A 165 16.11 1.75 -16.89
N LYS A 166 16.40 2.76 -16.06
CA LYS A 166 17.11 2.56 -14.78
C LYS A 166 16.21 1.96 -13.70
N LEU A 167 14.88 2.04 -13.86
CA LEU A 167 13.92 1.42 -12.96
C LEU A 167 13.61 0.00 -13.44
N LYS A 168 13.99 -0.99 -12.65
CA LYS A 168 13.64 -2.40 -12.86
C LYS A 168 12.25 -2.69 -12.29
N LEU A 169 11.49 -3.50 -12.99
CA LEU A 169 10.14 -3.91 -12.62
C LEU A 169 10.12 -5.40 -12.29
N LEU A 170 9.56 -5.73 -11.13
CA LEU A 170 9.27 -7.09 -10.70
C LEU A 170 7.76 -7.28 -10.78
N LEU A 171 7.31 -8.23 -11.58
CA LEU A 171 5.90 -8.41 -11.91
C LEU A 171 5.29 -9.53 -11.06
N LYS A 172 4.10 -9.28 -10.49
CA LYS A 172 3.33 -10.31 -9.79
C LYS A 172 2.99 -11.46 -10.76
N ASN A 173 3.36 -12.67 -10.40
CA ASN A 173 2.74 -13.84 -10.99
C ASN A 173 1.35 -13.99 -10.34
N PHE A 174 0.33 -13.36 -10.96
CA PHE A 174 -1.01 -13.29 -10.38
C PHE A 174 -1.62 -14.67 -10.19
N ARG A 175 -1.44 -15.59 -11.15
CA ARG A 175 -2.01 -16.93 -11.08
C ARG A 175 -1.54 -17.66 -9.82
N LEU A 176 -0.23 -17.77 -9.62
CA LEU A 176 0.35 -18.47 -8.49
C LEU A 176 0.08 -17.74 -7.16
N SER A 177 0.07 -16.39 -7.17
CA SER A 177 -0.29 -15.61 -5.98
C SER A 177 -1.75 -15.81 -5.58
N ASP A 178 -2.66 -15.77 -6.55
CA ASP A 178 -4.10 -15.88 -6.33
C ASP A 178 -4.52 -17.32 -5.96
N ASP A 179 -3.75 -18.34 -6.37
CA ASP A 179 -3.95 -19.72 -5.92
C ASP A 179 -3.81 -19.85 -4.40
N ILE A 180 -2.90 -19.09 -3.79
CA ILE A 180 -2.77 -19.03 -2.32
C ILE A 180 -3.81 -18.07 -1.74
N ALA A 181 -3.90 -16.85 -2.27
CA ALA A 181 -4.69 -15.79 -1.65
C ALA A 181 -6.20 -16.07 -1.67
N PHE A 182 -6.72 -16.64 -2.76
CA PHE A 182 -8.16 -16.77 -2.97
C PHE A 182 -8.67 -18.21 -3.08
N ARG A 183 -7.88 -19.12 -3.61
CA ARG A 183 -8.32 -20.48 -3.90
C ARG A 183 -7.92 -21.52 -2.86
N PHE A 184 -7.02 -21.18 -1.95
CA PHE A 184 -6.43 -22.14 -1.00
C PHE A 184 -7.47 -22.95 -0.22
N SER A 185 -8.52 -22.30 0.29
CA SER A 185 -9.58 -22.97 1.08
C SER A 185 -10.83 -23.31 0.28
N ASP A 186 -10.85 -23.02 -1.03
CA ASP A 186 -12.00 -23.31 -1.90
C ASP A 186 -12.05 -24.81 -2.23
N LYS A 187 -12.94 -25.54 -1.54
CA LYS A 187 -13.15 -26.99 -1.76
C LYS A 187 -13.78 -27.32 -3.11
N GLY A 188 -14.33 -26.33 -3.81
CA GLY A 188 -14.88 -26.48 -5.16
C GLY A 188 -13.81 -26.33 -6.25
N TRP A 189 -12.64 -25.84 -5.89
CA TRP A 189 -11.54 -25.73 -6.84
C TRP A 189 -10.99 -27.08 -7.23
N ASP A 190 -10.82 -27.34 -8.50
CA ASP A 190 -10.36 -28.62 -9.05
C ASP A 190 -8.95 -29.05 -8.58
N GLN A 191 -8.17 -28.07 -8.10
CA GLN A 191 -6.82 -28.31 -7.53
C GLN A 191 -6.82 -28.40 -6.00
N TRP A 192 -7.97 -28.32 -5.35
CA TRP A 192 -8.04 -28.50 -3.90
C TRP A 192 -7.78 -29.98 -3.51
N PRO A 193 -7.07 -30.27 -2.39
CA PRO A 193 -6.34 -29.34 -1.54
C PRO A 193 -5.00 -28.92 -2.18
N LEU A 194 -4.61 -27.66 -1.93
CA LEU A 194 -3.30 -27.17 -2.32
C LEU A 194 -2.27 -27.56 -1.27
N THR A 195 -1.34 -28.46 -1.65
CA THR A 195 -0.25 -28.92 -0.79
C THR A 195 1.07 -28.26 -1.17
N ALA A 196 2.03 -28.18 -0.23
CA ALA A 196 3.29 -27.48 -0.46
C ALA A 196 4.14 -28.15 -1.56
N ASP A 197 4.12 -29.48 -1.67
CA ASP A 197 4.81 -30.23 -2.72
C ASP A 197 4.18 -29.99 -4.10
N LYS A 198 2.84 -29.99 -4.19
CA LYS A 198 2.11 -29.64 -5.42
C LYS A 198 2.47 -28.22 -5.86
N TYR A 199 2.43 -27.27 -4.95
CA TYR A 199 2.74 -25.88 -5.26
C TYR A 199 4.21 -25.70 -5.67
N ALA A 200 5.16 -26.36 -5.00
CA ALA A 200 6.57 -26.37 -5.39
C ALA A 200 6.77 -26.93 -6.80
N SER A 201 5.99 -27.94 -7.19
CA SER A 201 6.05 -28.46 -8.57
C SER A 201 5.54 -27.44 -9.60
N TRP A 202 4.53 -26.63 -9.26
CA TRP A 202 4.04 -25.56 -10.13
C TRP A 202 5.05 -24.42 -10.25
N LEU A 203 5.72 -24.06 -9.15
CA LEU A 203 6.82 -23.10 -9.18
C LEU A 203 7.94 -23.59 -10.11
N ASN A 204 8.31 -24.86 -10.00
CA ASN A 204 9.36 -25.46 -10.85
C ASN A 204 8.99 -25.52 -12.34
N ALA A 205 7.69 -25.49 -12.65
CA ALA A 205 7.18 -25.46 -14.03
C ALA A 205 7.04 -24.02 -14.58
N ALA A 206 7.30 -23.00 -13.78
CA ALA A 206 7.28 -21.61 -14.25
C ALA A 206 8.39 -21.38 -15.29
N ASP A 207 8.03 -20.73 -16.39
CA ASP A 207 8.94 -20.43 -17.49
C ASP A 207 9.54 -19.04 -17.32
N GLY A 208 10.64 -18.96 -16.58
CA GLY A 208 11.31 -17.70 -16.31
C GLY A 208 12.51 -17.83 -15.37
N GLU A 209 13.07 -16.68 -15.01
CA GLU A 209 14.22 -16.59 -14.11
C GLU A 209 13.83 -16.26 -12.67
N ILE A 210 12.60 -15.74 -12.47
CA ILE A 210 12.11 -15.25 -11.18
C ILE A 210 10.60 -15.48 -11.10
N VAL A 211 10.11 -15.85 -9.91
CA VAL A 211 8.67 -15.91 -9.62
C VAL A 211 8.38 -14.96 -8.46
N ASN A 212 7.54 -13.97 -8.70
CA ASN A 212 7.15 -13.00 -7.70
C ASN A 212 5.75 -13.34 -7.17
N LEU A 213 5.67 -13.66 -5.88
CA LEU A 213 4.41 -13.94 -5.18
C LEU A 213 4.07 -12.73 -4.31
N PHE A 214 3.09 -11.94 -4.75
CA PHE A 214 2.61 -10.76 -4.03
C PHE A 214 1.17 -10.98 -3.60
N MET A 215 0.89 -10.75 -2.33
CA MET A 215 -0.45 -10.88 -1.75
C MET A 215 -0.57 -10.04 -0.50
N ASP A 216 -1.79 -9.78 -0.08
CA ASP A 216 -2.06 -9.19 1.21
C ASP A 216 -1.56 -10.10 2.32
N TYR A 217 -0.95 -9.51 3.35
CA TYR A 217 -0.43 -10.29 4.47
C TYR A 217 -1.55 -10.94 5.27
N GLU A 218 -2.73 -10.33 5.26
CA GLU A 218 -3.99 -10.80 5.84
C GLU A 218 -4.48 -12.12 5.20
N THR A 219 -3.91 -12.52 4.06
CA THR A 219 -4.07 -13.88 3.53
C THR A 219 -3.75 -14.92 4.60
N LEU A 220 -2.77 -14.65 5.46
CA LEU A 220 -2.30 -15.58 6.47
C LEU A 220 -3.07 -15.43 7.79
N GLY A 221 -4.18 -16.11 7.92
CA GLY A 221 -4.94 -16.23 9.16
C GLY A 221 -6.23 -15.40 9.21
N GLU A 222 -6.39 -14.39 8.34
CA GLU A 222 -7.64 -13.61 8.27
C GLU A 222 -8.45 -13.99 7.02
N HIS A 223 -7.94 -13.84 5.80
CA HIS A 223 -8.65 -14.25 4.58
C HIS A 223 -8.68 -15.78 4.45
N GLN A 224 -7.55 -16.42 4.66
CA GLN A 224 -7.45 -17.86 4.83
C GLN A 224 -7.30 -18.14 6.33
N GLY A 225 -8.41 -18.50 7.00
CA GLY A 225 -8.41 -18.71 8.44
C GLY A 225 -7.38 -19.75 8.89
N GLY A 226 -6.93 -19.66 10.14
CA GLY A 226 -5.94 -20.61 10.67
C GLY A 226 -6.38 -22.08 10.63
N ASP A 227 -7.69 -22.35 10.62
CA ASP A 227 -8.32 -23.68 10.49
C ASP A 227 -8.24 -24.25 9.07
N THR A 228 -7.90 -23.45 8.07
CA THR A 228 -7.74 -23.90 6.67
C THR A 228 -6.44 -24.68 6.42
N GLY A 229 -5.47 -24.61 7.35
CA GLY A 229 -4.14 -25.18 7.20
C GLY A 229 -3.15 -24.25 6.47
N ILE A 230 -3.49 -22.96 6.27
CA ILE A 230 -2.64 -22.01 5.56
C ILE A 230 -1.25 -21.84 6.20
N PHE A 231 -1.18 -21.82 7.54
CA PHE A 231 0.09 -21.71 8.25
C PHE A 231 0.96 -22.94 8.06
N ASP A 232 0.39 -24.17 8.11
CA ASP A 232 1.11 -25.40 7.87
C ASP A 232 1.63 -25.47 6.43
N PHE A 233 0.82 -25.02 5.47
CA PHE A 233 1.21 -24.94 4.06
C PHE A 233 2.41 -24.01 3.87
N ILE A 234 2.36 -22.77 4.38
CA ILE A 234 3.45 -21.79 4.24
C ILE A 234 4.70 -22.27 5.00
N ALA A 235 4.54 -22.87 6.19
CA ALA A 235 5.66 -23.39 6.96
C ALA A 235 6.38 -24.57 6.27
N ALA A 236 5.64 -25.39 5.52
CA ALA A 236 6.20 -26.52 4.77
C ALA A 236 6.81 -26.12 3.41
N LEU A 237 6.35 -25.01 2.83
CA LEU A 237 6.68 -24.63 1.45
C LEU A 237 8.19 -24.44 1.21
N PRO A 238 8.99 -23.77 2.07
CA PRO A 238 10.43 -23.62 1.83
C PRO A 238 11.17 -24.96 1.74
N ALA A 239 10.81 -25.93 2.58
CA ALA A 239 11.42 -27.28 2.53
C ALA A 239 11.15 -27.95 1.19
N GLN A 240 9.93 -27.86 0.67
CA GLN A 240 9.56 -28.46 -0.61
C GLN A 240 10.26 -27.76 -1.78
N ILE A 241 10.37 -26.44 -1.74
CA ILE A 241 11.09 -25.66 -2.76
C ILE A 241 12.58 -26.08 -2.79
N PHE A 242 13.25 -26.13 -1.65
CA PHE A 242 14.66 -26.53 -1.58
C PHE A 242 14.91 -27.99 -2.01
N ALA A 243 13.96 -28.88 -1.77
CA ALA A 243 14.08 -30.29 -2.11
C ALA A 243 13.83 -30.60 -3.59
N SER A 244 12.92 -29.86 -4.23
CA SER A 244 12.38 -30.17 -5.55
C SER A 244 12.71 -29.20 -6.66
N THR A 245 13.35 -28.05 -6.33
CA THR A 245 13.68 -27.00 -7.28
C THR A 245 15.10 -26.47 -7.08
N ASN A 246 15.57 -25.66 -8.02
CA ASN A 246 16.80 -24.88 -7.89
C ASN A 246 16.54 -23.42 -7.48
N PHE A 247 15.33 -23.11 -7.01
CA PHE A 247 14.99 -21.77 -6.59
C PHE A 247 15.65 -21.39 -5.26
N GLU A 248 15.91 -20.11 -5.12
CA GLU A 248 16.32 -19.46 -3.90
C GLU A 248 15.34 -18.33 -3.53
N PHE A 249 15.23 -18.01 -2.25
CA PHE A 249 14.46 -16.87 -1.79
C PHE A 249 15.33 -15.61 -1.79
N LEU A 250 14.87 -14.58 -2.49
CA LEU A 250 15.55 -13.29 -2.58
C LEU A 250 14.62 -12.17 -2.13
N THR A 251 15.21 -11.11 -1.59
CA THR A 251 14.48 -9.85 -1.48
C THR A 251 14.37 -9.19 -2.85
N PRO A 252 13.36 -8.30 -3.08
CA PRO A 252 13.23 -7.59 -4.34
C PRO A 252 14.49 -6.86 -4.79
N LYS A 253 15.20 -6.23 -3.85
CA LYS A 253 16.50 -5.60 -4.12
C LYS A 253 17.54 -6.59 -4.64
N GLU A 254 17.63 -7.75 -4.01
CA GLU A 254 18.59 -8.80 -4.41
C GLU A 254 18.20 -9.40 -5.76
N ALA A 255 16.92 -9.69 -5.96
CA ALA A 255 16.40 -10.21 -7.22
C ALA A 255 16.69 -9.25 -8.39
N ALA A 256 16.40 -7.97 -8.20
CA ALA A 256 16.71 -6.95 -9.19
C ALA A 256 18.21 -6.76 -9.44
N ALA A 257 19.06 -6.99 -8.44
CA ALA A 257 20.52 -6.93 -8.61
C ALA A 257 21.06 -8.14 -9.38
N LYS A 258 20.49 -9.32 -9.13
CA LYS A 258 20.95 -10.60 -9.70
C LYS A 258 20.54 -10.78 -11.16
N HIS A 259 19.31 -10.40 -11.50
CA HIS A 259 18.75 -10.65 -12.83
C HIS A 259 18.81 -9.41 -13.73
N GLN A 260 19.09 -9.63 -15.00
CA GLN A 260 19.08 -8.58 -16.00
C GLN A 260 17.67 -8.43 -16.60
N PRO A 261 17.22 -7.19 -16.89
CA PRO A 261 15.97 -6.98 -17.57
C PRO A 261 15.97 -7.57 -18.97
N VAL A 262 14.91 -8.25 -19.36
CA VAL A 262 14.77 -8.84 -20.69
C VAL A 262 14.23 -7.86 -21.72
N ALA A 263 13.43 -6.88 -21.30
CA ALA A 263 12.83 -5.86 -22.17
C ALA A 263 12.26 -4.68 -21.36
N PRO A 264 11.99 -3.53 -21.99
CA PRO A 264 11.10 -2.55 -21.43
C PRO A 264 9.66 -3.06 -21.45
N LEU A 265 8.89 -2.73 -20.41
CA LEU A 265 7.45 -2.98 -20.33
C LEU A 265 6.72 -1.67 -20.58
N HIS A 266 5.88 -1.63 -21.61
CA HIS A 266 5.09 -0.45 -21.95
C HIS A 266 3.70 -0.54 -21.32
N VAL A 267 3.38 0.39 -20.41
CA VAL A 267 2.12 0.49 -19.67
C VAL A 267 1.60 1.92 -19.77
N PRO A 268 0.86 2.25 -20.85
CA PRO A 268 0.50 3.63 -21.17
C PRO A 268 -0.63 4.22 -20.31
N TYR A 269 -1.28 3.41 -19.50
CA TYR A 269 -2.35 3.82 -18.57
C TYR A 269 -2.21 3.06 -17.24
N PRO A 270 -2.76 3.60 -16.15
CA PRO A 270 -2.64 2.96 -14.84
C PRO A 270 -3.30 1.57 -14.80
N ILE A 271 -2.53 0.58 -14.38
CA ILE A 271 -2.99 -0.76 -14.04
C ILE A 271 -2.92 -0.95 -12.53
N SER A 272 -3.62 -1.97 -12.01
CA SER A 272 -3.55 -2.42 -10.62
C SER A 272 -3.67 -3.94 -10.54
N TRP A 273 -3.70 -4.49 -9.34
CA TRP A 273 -3.98 -5.92 -9.12
C TRP A 273 -5.45 -6.25 -8.88
N ALA A 274 -6.32 -5.23 -8.86
CA ALA A 274 -7.74 -5.41 -8.56
C ALA A 274 -8.55 -5.86 -9.77
N ASP A 275 -9.52 -6.72 -9.51
CA ASP A 275 -10.51 -7.26 -10.43
C ASP A 275 -9.91 -7.94 -11.67
N GLU A 276 -10.74 -8.41 -12.58
CA GLU A 276 -10.27 -9.00 -13.84
C GLU A 276 -9.71 -7.96 -14.82
N GLU A 277 -10.22 -6.72 -14.74
CA GLU A 277 -9.80 -5.62 -15.60
C GLU A 277 -8.37 -5.17 -15.33
N ARG A 278 -7.87 -5.36 -14.12
CA ARG A 278 -6.52 -4.93 -13.71
C ARG A 278 -6.28 -3.44 -14.00
N ASP A 279 -7.28 -2.61 -13.77
CA ASP A 279 -7.23 -1.16 -13.92
C ASP A 279 -7.50 -0.44 -12.58
N VAL A 280 -7.86 0.83 -12.59
CA VAL A 280 -8.13 1.63 -11.38
C VAL A 280 -9.62 1.84 -11.12
N THR A 281 -10.50 1.20 -11.87
CA THR A 281 -11.95 1.42 -11.77
C THR A 281 -12.58 0.87 -10.49
N ALA A 282 -11.85 0.05 -9.72
CA ALA A 282 -12.26 -0.33 -8.36
C ALA A 282 -12.32 0.90 -7.41
N TRP A 283 -11.52 1.93 -7.66
CA TRP A 283 -11.44 3.15 -6.85
C TRP A 283 -12.00 4.40 -7.53
N LEU A 284 -11.96 4.46 -8.86
CA LEU A 284 -12.32 5.63 -9.67
C LEU A 284 -13.23 5.25 -10.86
N GLY A 285 -14.10 4.26 -10.66
CA GLY A 285 -14.94 3.68 -11.73
C GLY A 285 -16.35 4.27 -11.82
N ASN A 286 -16.80 5.10 -10.88
CA ASN A 286 -18.12 5.69 -10.89
C ASN A 286 -18.10 7.16 -10.46
N GLU A 287 -19.23 7.86 -10.62
CA GLU A 287 -19.34 9.29 -10.31
C GLU A 287 -19.13 9.59 -8.82
N LEU A 288 -19.61 8.73 -7.91
CA LEU A 288 -19.47 8.91 -6.46
C LEU A 288 -17.99 8.93 -6.06
N GLN A 289 -17.24 7.96 -6.55
CA GLN A 289 -15.81 7.83 -6.30
C GLN A 289 -15.05 9.05 -6.84
N ASN A 290 -15.33 9.45 -8.08
CA ASN A 290 -14.65 10.56 -8.72
C ASN A 290 -14.98 11.90 -8.02
N GLU A 291 -16.23 12.15 -7.65
CA GLU A 291 -16.63 13.35 -6.91
C GLU A 291 -15.90 13.45 -5.57
N ALA A 292 -15.94 12.38 -4.78
CA ALA A 292 -15.27 12.34 -3.48
C ALA A 292 -13.75 12.57 -3.61
N PHE A 293 -13.13 11.95 -4.60
CA PHE A 293 -11.70 12.05 -4.87
C PHE A 293 -11.30 13.48 -5.28
N GLU A 294 -12.01 14.08 -6.23
CA GLU A 294 -11.73 15.42 -6.71
C GLU A 294 -11.91 16.47 -5.61
N GLU A 295 -13.01 16.40 -4.85
CA GLU A 295 -13.27 17.34 -3.75
C GLU A 295 -12.20 17.29 -2.66
N LEU A 296 -11.72 16.09 -2.32
CA LEU A 296 -10.63 15.93 -1.37
C LEU A 296 -9.36 16.63 -1.85
N TYR A 297 -8.89 16.32 -3.06
CA TYR A 297 -7.61 16.85 -3.56
C TYR A 297 -7.62 18.34 -3.88
N LYS A 298 -8.80 18.99 -4.07
CA LYS A 298 -8.93 20.44 -4.10
C LYS A 298 -8.44 21.12 -2.82
N MET A 299 -8.50 20.43 -1.68
CA MET A 299 -8.08 20.97 -0.38
C MET A 299 -6.56 20.92 -0.16
N LYS A 300 -5.81 20.10 -0.89
CA LYS A 300 -4.38 19.88 -0.69
C LYS A 300 -3.57 21.18 -0.49
N ASN A 301 -3.71 22.13 -1.39
CA ASN A 301 -2.92 23.37 -1.33
C ASN A 301 -3.25 24.23 -0.10
N LYS A 302 -4.53 24.28 0.30
CA LYS A 302 -4.96 24.99 1.50
C LYS A 302 -4.40 24.33 2.77
N VAL A 303 -4.51 23.01 2.87
CA VAL A 303 -3.97 22.21 3.99
C VAL A 303 -2.46 22.41 4.12
N ASN A 304 -1.73 22.26 3.04
CA ASN A 304 -0.27 22.43 3.03
C ASN A 304 0.14 23.87 3.41
N ALA A 305 -0.63 24.88 2.99
CA ALA A 305 -0.37 26.28 3.34
C ALA A 305 -0.65 26.59 4.82
N LEU A 306 -1.61 25.92 5.44
CA LEU A 306 -1.94 26.10 6.85
C LEU A 306 -0.86 25.61 7.78
N LYS A 307 -0.24 24.47 7.47
CA LYS A 307 0.74 23.76 8.30
C LYS A 307 0.18 23.44 9.70
N ASP A 308 -1.10 23.16 9.76
CA ASP A 308 -1.78 22.72 10.96
C ASP A 308 -1.64 21.19 11.07
N PRO A 309 -1.05 20.63 12.13
CA PRO A 309 -0.80 19.19 12.22
C PRO A 309 -2.08 18.37 12.31
N VAL A 310 -3.15 18.89 12.91
CA VAL A 310 -4.44 18.18 13.01
C VAL A 310 -5.11 18.11 11.65
N LEU A 311 -5.21 19.24 10.94
CA LEU A 311 -5.78 19.25 9.59
C LEU A 311 -4.93 18.46 8.59
N THR A 312 -3.61 18.42 8.77
CA THR A 312 -2.73 17.59 7.94
C THR A 312 -2.99 16.11 8.18
N HIS A 313 -3.10 15.68 9.44
CA HIS A 313 -3.40 14.30 9.78
C HIS A 313 -4.79 13.87 9.29
N ASP A 314 -5.82 14.71 9.51
CA ASP A 314 -7.18 14.44 8.99
C ASP A 314 -7.16 14.29 7.45
N PHE A 315 -6.39 15.15 6.75
CA PHE A 315 -6.22 15.04 5.30
C PHE A 315 -5.50 13.74 4.89
N ASP A 316 -4.44 13.37 5.60
CA ASP A 316 -3.71 12.13 5.35
C ASP A 316 -4.63 10.91 5.55
N CYS A 317 -5.47 10.88 6.58
CA CYS A 317 -6.46 9.81 6.81
C CYS A 317 -7.54 9.75 5.71
N LEU A 318 -8.06 10.90 5.27
CA LEU A 318 -9.07 10.96 4.21
C LEU A 318 -8.56 10.49 2.85
N GLN A 319 -7.24 10.44 2.64
CA GLN A 319 -6.62 9.99 1.39
C GLN A 319 -6.52 8.46 1.26
N ALA A 320 -6.82 7.67 2.31
CA ALA A 320 -6.74 6.21 2.23
C ALA A 320 -7.62 5.67 1.09
N SER A 321 -7.05 4.81 0.26
CA SER A 321 -7.72 4.29 -0.94
C SER A 321 -8.99 3.50 -0.61
N ASP A 322 -9.05 2.87 0.57
CA ASP A 322 -10.19 2.10 1.04
C ASP A 322 -11.50 2.90 1.04
N HIS A 323 -11.44 4.19 1.35
CA HIS A 323 -12.64 5.04 1.33
C HIS A 323 -13.31 5.05 -0.05
N PHE A 324 -12.51 5.17 -1.11
CA PHE A 324 -13.02 5.17 -2.48
C PHE A 324 -13.46 3.78 -2.91
N TYR A 325 -12.75 2.76 -2.46
CA TYR A 325 -13.06 1.37 -2.71
C TYR A 325 -14.44 0.95 -2.17
N TYR A 326 -14.79 1.40 -0.96
CA TYR A 326 -16.11 1.13 -0.36
C TYR A 326 -17.27 1.79 -1.13
N MET A 327 -17.00 2.79 -1.97
CA MET A 327 -18.00 3.44 -2.85
C MET A 327 -18.14 2.74 -4.21
N CYS A 328 -17.41 1.67 -4.46
CA CYS A 328 -17.46 0.96 -5.73
C CYS A 328 -18.81 0.25 -5.91
N THR A 329 -19.42 0.43 -7.08
CA THR A 329 -20.73 -0.14 -7.45
C THR A 329 -20.64 -1.33 -8.40
N LYS A 330 -19.42 -1.75 -8.76
CA LYS A 330 -19.22 -2.94 -9.59
C LYS A 330 -19.68 -4.21 -8.89
N LEU A 331 -20.23 -5.14 -9.64
CA LEU A 331 -20.37 -6.53 -9.20
C LEU A 331 -19.01 -7.20 -9.42
N PHE A 332 -18.34 -7.57 -8.34
CA PHE A 332 -16.99 -8.11 -8.40
C PHE A 332 -16.98 -9.59 -8.73
N SER A 333 -16.14 -9.98 -9.68
CA SER A 333 -15.83 -11.37 -10.00
C SER A 333 -15.01 -12.05 -8.90
N ASP A 334 -14.19 -11.28 -8.18
CA ASP A 334 -13.28 -11.76 -7.14
C ASP A 334 -13.98 -11.91 -5.75
N GLY A 335 -15.30 -11.80 -5.71
CA GLY A 335 -16.10 -12.08 -4.52
C GLY A 335 -16.01 -11.01 -3.43
N ALA A 336 -16.29 -11.41 -2.18
CA ALA A 336 -16.52 -10.54 -1.05
C ALA A 336 -15.28 -9.84 -0.47
N ILE A 337 -14.11 -9.89 -1.09
CA ILE A 337 -12.89 -9.26 -0.54
C ILE A 337 -13.09 -7.76 -0.37
N HIS A 338 -13.70 -7.11 -1.35
CA HIS A 338 -14.04 -5.70 -1.30
C HIS A 338 -15.02 -5.32 -0.20
N GLN A 339 -15.83 -6.27 0.26
CA GLN A 339 -16.79 -6.06 1.33
C GLN A 339 -16.27 -6.51 2.69
N TYR A 340 -15.12 -7.17 2.72
CA TYR A 340 -14.65 -7.86 3.92
C TYR A 340 -14.42 -6.93 5.12
N PHE A 341 -13.83 -5.78 4.89
CA PHE A 341 -13.55 -4.79 5.92
C PHE A 341 -14.46 -3.55 5.89
N THR A 342 -15.38 -3.46 4.93
CA THR A 342 -16.27 -2.28 4.87
C THR A 342 -17.21 -2.26 6.08
N PRO A 343 -17.31 -1.12 6.78
CA PRO A 343 -18.29 -0.93 7.84
C PRO A 343 -19.68 -0.54 7.31
N TYR A 344 -19.85 -0.43 5.98
CA TYR A 344 -21.06 0.09 5.35
C TYR A 344 -21.84 -1.01 4.64
N ASP A 345 -23.17 -0.94 4.72
CA ASP A 345 -24.05 -1.89 4.04
C ASP A 345 -24.13 -1.67 2.53
N THR A 346 -23.89 -0.45 2.07
CA THR A 346 -23.94 -0.09 0.66
C THR A 346 -22.86 0.92 0.25
N PRO A 347 -22.46 0.96 -1.04
CA PRO A 347 -21.56 1.98 -1.57
C PRO A 347 -22.10 3.41 -1.42
N TYR A 348 -23.41 3.58 -1.45
CA TYR A 348 -24.07 4.87 -1.26
C TYR A 348 -23.95 5.36 0.18
N GLU A 349 -24.08 4.47 1.15
CA GLU A 349 -23.84 4.80 2.55
C GLU A 349 -22.38 5.17 2.80
N ALA A 350 -21.44 4.46 2.22
CA ALA A 350 -20.01 4.81 2.26
C ALA A 350 -19.79 6.22 1.72
N PHE A 351 -20.36 6.54 0.56
CA PHE A 351 -20.27 7.88 -0.04
C PHE A 351 -20.87 8.96 0.85
N ILE A 352 -22.09 8.77 1.37
CA ILE A 352 -22.76 9.75 2.24
C ILE A 352 -21.92 10.03 3.48
N ASN A 353 -21.43 8.99 4.16
CA ASN A 353 -20.63 9.14 5.36
C ASN A 353 -19.31 9.86 5.06
N TYR A 354 -18.60 9.45 4.00
CA TYR A 354 -17.36 10.08 3.59
C TYR A 354 -17.57 11.58 3.26
N MET A 355 -18.60 11.91 2.46
CA MET A 355 -18.88 13.28 2.06
C MET A 355 -19.33 14.16 3.24
N ASN A 356 -19.98 13.60 4.25
CA ASN A 356 -20.30 14.31 5.48
C ASN A 356 -19.03 14.70 6.23
N VAL A 357 -18.09 13.77 6.40
CA VAL A 357 -16.79 14.03 7.04
C VAL A 357 -15.97 15.02 6.20
N LEU A 358 -15.90 14.81 4.89
CA LEU A 358 -15.17 15.69 3.98
C LEU A 358 -15.73 17.11 3.98
N SER A 359 -17.05 17.29 4.00
CA SER A 359 -17.69 18.60 4.05
C SER A 359 -17.35 19.35 5.34
N ASP A 360 -17.36 18.70 6.50
CA ASP A 360 -16.93 19.32 7.75
C ASP A 360 -15.43 19.63 7.74
N PHE A 361 -14.61 18.74 7.21
CA PHE A 361 -13.18 18.97 7.02
C PHE A 361 -12.91 20.20 6.14
N ILE A 362 -13.59 20.32 4.98
CA ILE A 362 -13.49 21.48 4.09
C ILE A 362 -13.83 22.77 4.84
N ARG A 363 -14.95 22.79 5.56
CA ARG A 363 -15.37 23.94 6.37
C ARG A 363 -14.29 24.34 7.39
N ARG A 364 -13.70 23.40 8.11
CA ARG A 364 -12.62 23.63 9.08
C ARG A 364 -11.37 24.24 8.41
N VAL A 365 -10.98 23.70 7.25
CA VAL A 365 -9.85 24.21 6.47
C VAL A 365 -10.10 25.65 6.01
N GLU A 366 -11.30 25.95 5.56
CA GLU A 366 -11.68 27.30 5.12
C GLU A 366 -11.70 28.29 6.27
N GLU A 367 -12.32 27.95 7.39
CA GLU A 367 -12.33 28.79 8.60
C GLU A 367 -10.91 29.11 9.09
N GLU A 368 -9.99 28.12 9.12
CA GLU A 368 -8.63 28.39 9.58
C GLU A 368 -7.82 29.17 8.54
N THR A 369 -8.10 28.98 7.25
CA THR A 369 -7.54 29.81 6.17
C THR A 369 -7.93 31.28 6.34
N ASP A 370 -9.20 31.55 6.58
CA ASP A 370 -9.71 32.91 6.79
C ASP A 370 -9.12 33.55 8.07
N ARG A 371 -9.05 32.81 9.17
CA ARG A 371 -8.37 33.24 10.41
C ARG A 371 -6.90 33.61 10.15
N LYS A 372 -6.18 32.80 9.41
CA LYS A 372 -4.78 33.06 9.04
C LYS A 372 -4.63 34.30 8.18
N MET A 373 -5.49 34.49 7.19
CA MET A 373 -5.49 35.66 6.33
C MET A 373 -5.82 36.94 7.11
N CYS A 374 -6.80 36.90 8.04
CA CYS A 374 -7.13 38.00 8.92
C CYS A 374 -5.93 38.39 9.79
N ARG A 375 -5.25 37.45 10.42
CA ARG A 375 -4.02 37.68 11.22
C ARG A 375 -2.90 38.31 10.38
N ILE A 376 -2.70 37.88 9.13
CA ILE A 376 -1.68 38.45 8.22
C ILE A 376 -2.03 39.91 7.90
N ARG A 377 -3.27 40.18 7.49
CA ARG A 377 -3.75 41.54 7.19
C ARG A 377 -3.59 42.48 8.40
N HIS A 378 -3.94 42.00 9.59
CA HIS A 378 -3.78 42.78 10.82
C HIS A 378 -2.31 43.13 11.13
N ARG A 379 -1.40 42.13 10.98
CA ARG A 379 0.05 42.37 11.15
C ARG A 379 0.61 43.37 10.12
N GLN A 380 0.15 43.32 8.88
CA GLN A 380 0.54 44.26 7.85
C GLN A 380 0.07 45.67 8.17
N MET A 381 -1.16 45.83 8.61
CA MET A 381 -1.69 47.14 9.03
C MET A 381 -0.92 47.76 10.22
N ILE A 382 -0.53 46.94 11.21
CA ILE A 382 0.30 47.39 12.33
C ILE A 382 1.67 47.87 11.82
N LYS A 383 2.29 47.14 10.91
CA LYS A 383 3.59 47.53 10.33
C LYS A 383 3.50 48.85 9.56
N ILE A 384 2.44 49.05 8.77
CA ILE A 384 2.20 50.31 8.05
C ILE A 384 2.01 51.48 9.01
N LYS A 385 1.18 51.29 10.06
CA LYS A 385 0.97 52.33 11.09
C LYS A 385 2.27 52.70 11.83
N LYS A 386 3.13 51.70 12.15
CA LYS A 386 4.46 51.94 12.77
C LYS A 386 5.42 52.66 11.83
N LYS A 387 5.40 52.38 10.52
CA LYS A 387 6.26 53.04 9.51
C LYS A 387 5.83 54.51 9.31
N ASN A 388 4.54 54.79 9.31
CA ASN A 388 4.03 56.15 9.17
C ASN A 388 4.29 57.01 10.42
N ARG A 389 4.33 56.41 11.65
CA ARG A 389 4.70 57.12 12.88
C ARG A 389 6.19 57.43 12.99
N LYS A 390 7.05 56.78 12.21
CA LYS A 390 8.53 57.02 12.19
C LYS A 390 9.00 57.98 11.11
N LYS A 391 8.09 58.59 10.30
CA LYS A 391 8.46 59.69 9.43
C LYS A 391 8.33 60.99 10.24
N PRO A 392 9.45 61.66 10.62
CA PRO A 392 9.37 63.00 11.23
C PRO A 392 8.79 63.93 10.17
N GLY A 393 7.83 64.78 10.58
CA GLY A 393 7.35 65.85 9.74
C GLY A 393 8.53 66.69 9.29
N LYS A 394 8.61 66.93 7.98
CA LYS A 394 9.44 67.97 7.43
C LYS A 394 8.80 69.31 7.70
#